data_2199e6ceffec58941f58e8867b74b5a5
#
_entry.id   2199e6ceffec58941f58e8867b74b5a5
#
_cell.length_a   1.000
_cell.length_b   1.000
_cell.length_c   1.000
_cell.angle_alpha   90.00
_cell.angle_beta   90.00
_cell.angle_gamma   90.00
#
_symmetry.space_group_name_H-M   'P 1'
#
loop_
_entity.id
_entity.type
_entity.pdbx_description
1 polymer ?
#
loop_
_entity_poly.entity_id
_entity_poly.type
_entity_poly.pdbx_seq_one_letter_code
_entity_poly.pdbx_strand_id
1 'polypeptide(L)'
;MYSVEADQSKRLLVISAAGKVTKKEVAAVAQQVREMVNDMTPGFHVLTDFRWLDRMESAAAIYLVEIMDALAAREVAAVVRVVPDPHRDIGLNILSQFHYGPKIKVATFESLAEALSALIDDAV
;
A
#
# COMPACT_ATOMS: atom_id res chain seq x y z
N MET A 1 -3.50 1.82 14.84
CA MET A 1 -2.12 1.27 14.85
C MET A 1 -1.63 1.08 13.42
N TYR A 2 -0.42 1.50 13.14
CA TYR A 2 0.16 1.41 11.80
C TYR A 2 1.67 1.19 11.89
N SER A 3 2.26 0.70 10.78
CA SER A 3 3.71 0.66 10.62
C SER A 3 4.08 0.85 9.15
N VAL A 4 5.25 1.42 8.91
CA VAL A 4 5.84 1.56 7.59
C VAL A 4 7.29 1.11 7.69
N GLU A 5 7.66 0.09 6.92
CA GLU A 5 9.00 -0.49 6.95
C GLU A 5 9.51 -0.72 5.53
N ALA A 6 10.81 -0.56 5.34
CA ALA A 6 11.45 -0.78 4.05
C ALA A 6 12.58 -1.78 4.17
N ASP A 7 12.67 -2.68 3.20
CA ASP A 7 13.81 -3.59 3.03
C ASP A 7 14.39 -3.34 1.64
N GLN A 8 15.47 -2.57 1.59
CA GLN A 8 16.07 -2.18 0.32
C GLN A 8 16.71 -3.36 -0.41
N SER A 9 17.23 -4.34 0.31
CA SER A 9 17.83 -5.53 -0.31
C SER A 9 16.79 -6.34 -1.07
N LYS A 10 15.53 -6.34 -0.60
CA LYS A 10 14.42 -7.02 -1.25
C LYS A 10 13.61 -6.10 -2.14
N ARG A 11 13.95 -4.81 -2.18
CA ARG A 11 13.20 -3.79 -2.91
C ARG A 11 11.73 -3.80 -2.53
N LEU A 12 11.46 -3.81 -1.23
CA LEU A 12 10.12 -3.98 -0.67
C LEU A 12 9.83 -2.90 0.37
N LEU A 13 8.67 -2.27 0.23
CA LEU A 13 8.10 -1.37 1.21
C LEU A 13 6.85 -2.04 1.79
N VAL A 14 6.74 -2.11 3.11
CA VAL A 14 5.59 -2.72 3.79
C VAL A 14 4.84 -1.66 4.59
N ILE A 15 3.56 -1.54 4.32
CA ILE A 15 2.64 -0.66 5.04
C ILE A 15 1.60 -1.54 5.72
N SER A 16 1.46 -1.41 7.03
CA SER A 16 0.48 -2.18 7.80
C SER A 16 -0.43 -1.24 8.58
N ALA A 17 -1.69 -1.61 8.70
CA ALA A 17 -2.67 -0.90 9.51
C ALA A 17 -3.57 -1.88 10.24
N ALA A 18 -3.95 -1.55 11.48
CA ALA A 18 -4.80 -2.41 12.32
C ALA A 18 -5.74 -1.56 13.17
N GLY A 19 -6.91 -2.12 13.47
CA GLY A 19 -7.91 -1.47 14.30
C GLY A 19 -8.59 -0.31 13.60
N LYS A 20 -8.95 0.71 14.38
CA LYS A 20 -9.55 1.94 13.86
C LYS A 20 -8.43 2.93 13.57
N VAL A 21 -8.31 3.33 12.31
CA VAL A 21 -7.24 4.22 11.86
C VAL A 21 -7.80 5.60 11.59
N THR A 22 -7.18 6.61 12.20
CA THR A 22 -7.62 8.00 12.12
C THR A 22 -6.99 8.72 10.94
N LYS A 23 -7.59 9.83 10.54
CA LYS A 23 -7.02 10.74 9.55
C LYS A 23 -5.59 11.15 9.91
N LYS A 24 -5.36 11.46 11.19
CA LYS A 24 -4.04 11.86 11.69
C LYS A 24 -3.00 10.75 11.52
N GLU A 25 -3.40 9.50 11.75
CA GLU A 25 -2.51 8.35 11.57
C GLU A 25 -2.16 8.14 10.10
N VAL A 26 -3.14 8.28 9.20
CA VAL A 26 -2.87 8.13 7.75
C VAL A 26 -1.98 9.27 7.26
N ALA A 27 -2.15 10.48 7.79
CA ALA A 27 -1.24 11.60 7.49
C ALA A 27 0.19 11.28 7.89
N ALA A 28 0.38 10.65 9.06
CA ALA A 28 1.71 10.22 9.52
C ALA A 28 2.29 9.14 8.62
N VAL A 29 1.48 8.18 8.17
CA VAL A 29 1.90 7.16 7.21
C VAL A 29 2.36 7.80 5.90
N ALA A 30 1.58 8.76 5.39
CA ALA A 30 1.93 9.46 4.15
C ALA A 30 3.29 10.17 4.27
N GLN A 31 3.56 10.79 5.42
CA GLN A 31 4.84 11.43 5.68
C GLN A 31 5.99 10.42 5.67
N GLN A 32 5.82 9.29 6.35
CA GLN A 32 6.84 8.25 6.40
C GLN A 32 7.09 7.64 5.03
N VAL A 33 6.04 7.40 4.26
CA VAL A 33 6.18 6.87 2.90
C VAL A 33 6.98 7.83 2.02
N ARG A 34 6.65 9.13 2.05
CA ARG A 34 7.38 10.13 1.28
C ARG A 34 8.88 10.15 1.61
N GLU A 35 9.21 10.00 2.90
CA GLU A 35 10.61 9.94 3.34
C GLU A 35 11.31 8.66 2.88
N MET A 36 10.65 7.51 3.06
CA MET A 36 11.25 6.21 2.75
C MET A 36 11.45 5.97 1.26
N VAL A 37 10.52 6.42 0.41
CA VAL A 37 10.64 6.19 -1.04
C VAL A 37 11.82 6.93 -1.67
N ASN A 38 12.31 7.99 -1.03
CA ASN A 38 13.49 8.69 -1.52
C ASN A 38 14.73 7.78 -1.57
N ASP A 39 14.77 6.78 -0.69
CA ASP A 39 15.89 5.84 -0.61
C ASP A 39 15.64 4.54 -1.37
N MET A 40 14.44 4.38 -1.94
CA MET A 40 14.08 3.17 -2.69
C MET A 40 14.53 3.29 -4.14
N THR A 41 15.06 2.20 -4.67
CA THR A 41 15.36 2.09 -6.10
C THR A 41 14.06 1.93 -6.88
N PRO A 42 13.86 2.70 -7.98
CA PRO A 42 12.66 2.52 -8.82
C PRO A 42 12.44 1.06 -9.24
N GLY A 43 11.19 0.66 -9.35
CA GLY A 43 10.82 -0.73 -9.63
C GLY A 43 10.64 -1.58 -8.38
N PHE A 44 10.55 -0.96 -7.20
CA PHE A 44 10.28 -1.67 -5.96
C PHE A 44 8.81 -2.13 -5.87
N HIS A 45 8.55 -3.04 -4.95
CA HIS A 45 7.20 -3.53 -4.66
C HIS A 45 6.70 -2.98 -3.32
N VAL A 46 5.39 -2.85 -3.21
CA VAL A 46 4.73 -2.44 -1.95
C VAL A 46 3.78 -3.53 -1.52
N LEU A 47 3.90 -3.94 -0.26
CA LEU A 47 2.94 -4.83 0.40
C LEU A 47 2.15 -3.99 1.40
N THR A 48 0.83 -3.95 1.23
CA THR A 48 -0.08 -3.26 2.13
C THR A 48 -0.87 -4.31 2.89
N ASP A 49 -0.61 -4.46 4.18
CA ASP A 49 -1.26 -5.46 5.02
C ASP A 49 -2.40 -4.83 5.82
N PHE A 50 -3.62 -5.08 5.37
CA PHE A 50 -4.84 -4.60 6.01
C PHE A 50 -5.66 -5.73 6.65
N ARG A 51 -5.01 -6.86 6.96
CA ARG A 51 -5.72 -8.01 7.57
C ARG A 51 -6.47 -7.65 8.85
N TRP A 52 -5.89 -6.78 9.64
CA TRP A 52 -6.40 -6.42 10.97
C TRP A 52 -7.05 -5.03 11.00
N LEU A 53 -7.21 -4.41 9.85
CA LEU A 53 -7.87 -3.12 9.73
C LEU A 53 -9.37 -3.30 9.99
N ASP A 54 -9.90 -2.62 11.00
CA ASP A 54 -11.32 -2.59 11.29
C ASP A 54 -11.99 -1.50 10.43
N ARG A 55 -11.53 -0.27 10.57
CA ARG A 55 -12.01 0.83 9.74
C ARG A 55 -11.02 1.98 9.69
N MET A 56 -11.19 2.82 8.68
CA MET A 56 -10.42 4.03 8.48
C MET A 56 -11.39 5.20 8.35
N GLU A 57 -11.06 6.34 8.96
CA GLU A 57 -11.88 7.54 8.80
C GLU A 57 -11.94 7.94 7.32
N SER A 58 -13.14 8.26 6.82
CA SER A 58 -13.32 8.64 5.42
C SER A 58 -12.53 9.91 5.07
N ALA A 59 -12.34 10.81 6.03
CA ALA A 59 -11.53 12.00 5.85
C ALA A 59 -10.05 11.72 5.57
N ALA A 60 -9.59 10.49 5.80
CA ALA A 60 -8.22 10.07 5.50
C ALA A 60 -7.96 9.86 4.01
N ALA A 61 -8.99 9.83 3.17
CA ALA A 61 -8.84 9.56 1.73
C ALA A 61 -7.82 10.46 1.05
N ILE A 62 -7.74 11.74 1.44
CA ILE A 62 -6.77 12.68 0.88
C ILE A 62 -5.33 12.21 1.11
N TYR A 63 -5.05 11.59 2.25
CA TYR A 63 -3.70 11.09 2.57
C TYR A 63 -3.42 9.76 1.89
N LEU A 64 -4.44 8.93 1.63
CA LEU A 64 -4.29 7.74 0.80
C LEU A 64 -3.86 8.13 -0.61
N VAL A 65 -4.45 9.18 -1.16
CA VAL A 65 -4.08 9.73 -2.46
C VAL A 65 -2.62 10.20 -2.45
N GLU A 66 -2.19 10.89 -1.39
CA GLU A 66 -0.80 11.33 -1.25
C GLU A 66 0.17 10.14 -1.24
N ILE A 67 -0.19 9.06 -0.55
CA ILE A 67 0.61 7.83 -0.53
C ILE A 67 0.73 7.26 -1.94
N MET A 68 -0.39 7.11 -2.63
CA MET A 68 -0.40 6.56 -3.99
C MET A 68 0.42 7.41 -4.95
N ASP A 69 0.29 8.72 -4.88
CA ASP A 69 1.05 9.64 -5.73
C ASP A 69 2.55 9.58 -5.44
N ALA A 70 2.94 9.48 -4.18
CA ALA A 70 4.34 9.34 -3.80
C ALA A 70 4.96 8.04 -4.33
N LEU A 71 4.22 6.94 -4.25
CA LEU A 71 4.65 5.64 -4.77
C LEU A 71 4.77 5.68 -6.30
N ALA A 72 3.78 6.25 -6.96
CA ALA A 72 3.78 6.38 -8.42
C ALA A 72 4.93 7.26 -8.91
N ALA A 73 5.17 8.38 -8.25
CA ALA A 73 6.26 9.31 -8.60
C ALA A 73 7.64 8.66 -8.49
N ARG A 74 7.79 7.66 -7.61
CA ARG A 74 9.04 6.91 -7.44
C ARG A 74 9.10 5.65 -8.28
N GLU A 75 8.15 5.48 -9.20
CA GLU A 75 8.12 4.37 -10.15
C GLU A 75 8.03 3.00 -9.46
N VAL A 76 7.08 2.87 -8.53
CA VAL A 76 6.74 1.57 -7.94
C VAL A 76 6.32 0.60 -9.05
N ALA A 77 6.81 -0.65 -9.00
CA ALA A 77 6.46 -1.65 -10.01
C ALA A 77 5.09 -2.26 -9.76
N ALA A 78 4.79 -2.58 -8.52
CA ALA A 78 3.54 -3.22 -8.15
C ALA A 78 3.16 -2.93 -6.70
N VAL A 79 1.86 -2.86 -6.45
CA VAL A 79 1.27 -2.72 -5.13
C VAL A 79 0.41 -3.94 -4.86
N VAL A 80 0.73 -4.67 -3.80
CA VAL A 80 0.00 -5.86 -3.37
C VAL A 80 -0.72 -5.52 -2.07
N ARG A 81 -2.02 -5.76 -2.03
CA ARG A 81 -2.83 -5.55 -0.84
C ARG A 81 -3.34 -6.87 -0.27
N VAL A 82 -3.37 -6.98 1.05
CA VAL A 82 -4.01 -8.08 1.75
C VAL A 82 -5.25 -7.52 2.43
N VAL A 83 -6.43 -7.92 1.93
CA VAL A 83 -7.73 -7.48 2.44
C VAL A 83 -8.61 -8.72 2.56
N PRO A 84 -8.93 -9.17 3.79
CA PRO A 84 -9.71 -10.40 3.97
C PRO A 84 -11.13 -10.35 3.40
N ASP A 85 -11.72 -9.16 3.37
CA ASP A 85 -13.04 -8.94 2.80
C ASP A 85 -12.94 -8.09 1.52
N PRO A 86 -13.16 -8.69 0.33
CA PRO A 86 -13.05 -7.97 -0.93
C PRO A 86 -13.96 -6.73 -1.03
N HIS A 87 -15.09 -6.71 -0.32
CA HIS A 87 -15.99 -5.57 -0.33
C HIS A 87 -15.36 -4.31 0.27
N ARG A 88 -14.38 -4.46 1.13
CA ARG A 88 -13.66 -3.34 1.74
C ARG A 88 -12.62 -2.71 0.80
N ASP A 89 -12.30 -3.39 -0.29
CA ASP A 89 -11.26 -2.93 -1.21
C ASP A 89 -11.79 -2.06 -2.36
N ILE A 90 -13.10 -1.92 -2.48
CA ILE A 90 -13.72 -1.21 -3.62
C ILE A 90 -13.23 0.24 -3.73
N GLY A 91 -13.25 0.98 -2.63
CA GLY A 91 -12.80 2.38 -2.61
C GLY A 91 -11.33 2.52 -2.95
N LEU A 92 -10.49 1.64 -2.40
CA LEU A 92 -9.05 1.63 -2.69
C LEU A 92 -8.77 1.30 -4.15
N ASN A 93 -9.52 0.38 -4.75
CA ASN A 93 -9.38 0.05 -6.16
C ASN A 93 -9.72 1.22 -7.06
N ILE A 94 -10.78 1.95 -6.74
CA ILE A 94 -11.16 3.14 -7.51
C ILE A 94 -10.05 4.18 -7.45
N LEU A 95 -9.55 4.51 -6.25
CA LEU A 95 -8.44 5.46 -6.09
C LEU A 95 -7.20 5.00 -6.83
N SER A 96 -6.88 3.71 -6.77
CA SER A 96 -5.70 3.13 -7.43
C SER A 96 -5.75 3.30 -8.94
N GLN A 97 -6.91 3.12 -9.56
CA GLN A 97 -7.06 3.30 -11.00
C GLN A 97 -6.71 4.72 -11.45
N PHE A 98 -7.08 5.72 -10.64
CA PHE A 98 -6.81 7.12 -10.97
C PHE A 98 -5.37 7.54 -10.68
N HIS A 99 -4.76 7.05 -9.60
CA HIS A 99 -3.48 7.55 -9.11
C HIS A 99 -2.28 6.70 -9.53
N TYR A 100 -2.45 5.39 -9.71
CA TYR A 100 -1.35 4.55 -10.17
C TYR A 100 -1.28 4.46 -11.70
N GLY A 101 -2.42 4.51 -12.37
CA GLY A 101 -2.47 4.39 -13.83
C GLY A 101 -2.21 2.96 -14.32
N PRO A 102 -2.12 2.76 -15.64
CA PRO A 102 -2.07 1.41 -16.22
C PRO A 102 -0.71 0.72 -16.12
N LYS A 103 0.37 1.46 -15.85
CA LYS A 103 1.72 0.89 -15.80
C LYS A 103 2.05 0.20 -14.49
N ILE A 104 1.35 0.56 -13.40
CA ILE A 104 1.59 0.01 -12.08
C ILE A 104 0.61 -1.11 -11.85
N LYS A 105 1.13 -2.29 -11.54
CA LYS A 105 0.30 -3.47 -11.24
C LYS A 105 -0.26 -3.36 -9.84
N VAL A 106 -1.55 -3.64 -9.68
CA VAL A 106 -2.23 -3.66 -8.39
C VAL A 106 -2.94 -4.99 -8.25
N ALA A 107 -2.67 -5.71 -7.17
CA ALA A 107 -3.31 -6.99 -6.89
C ALA A 107 -3.76 -7.05 -5.44
N THR A 108 -4.92 -7.64 -5.20
CA THR A 108 -5.50 -7.83 -3.87
C THR A 108 -5.65 -9.30 -3.59
N PHE A 109 -5.22 -9.72 -2.41
CA PHE A 109 -5.31 -11.09 -1.94
C PHE A 109 -6.06 -11.14 -0.61
N GLU A 110 -6.71 -12.26 -0.35
CA GLU A 110 -7.47 -12.43 0.90
C GLU A 110 -6.59 -12.91 2.06
N SER A 111 -5.40 -13.44 1.75
CA SER A 111 -4.46 -13.91 2.77
C SER A 111 -3.05 -13.38 2.54
N LEU A 112 -2.29 -13.28 3.64
CA LEU A 112 -0.88 -12.89 3.56
C LEU A 112 -0.05 -13.94 2.81
N ALA A 113 -0.36 -15.22 3.00
CA ALA A 113 0.37 -16.30 2.34
C ALA A 113 0.30 -16.18 0.81
N GLU A 114 -0.89 -15.91 0.26
CA GLU A 114 -1.07 -15.70 -1.17
C GLU A 114 -0.30 -14.47 -1.67
N ALA A 115 -0.36 -13.37 -0.92
CA ALA A 115 0.34 -12.14 -1.27
C ALA A 115 1.86 -12.34 -1.29
N LEU A 116 2.41 -13.00 -0.28
CA LEU A 116 3.84 -13.29 -0.20
C LEU A 116 4.28 -14.21 -1.33
N SER A 117 3.48 -15.23 -1.64
CA SER A 117 3.76 -16.13 -2.75
C SER A 117 3.83 -15.36 -4.08
N ALA A 118 2.90 -14.45 -4.32
CA ALA A 118 2.90 -13.63 -5.52
C ALA A 118 4.14 -12.73 -5.62
N LEU A 119 4.57 -12.16 -4.50
CA LEU A 119 5.77 -11.32 -4.44
C LEU A 119 7.05 -12.13 -4.69
N ILE A 120 7.15 -13.32 -4.10
CA ILE A 120 8.31 -14.20 -4.25
C ILE A 120 8.43 -14.69 -5.70
N ASP A 121 7.30 -15.07 -6.29
CA ASP A 121 7.26 -15.62 -7.65
C ASP A 121 7.24 -14.53 -8.73
N ASP A 122 7.28 -13.27 -8.32
CA ASP A 122 7.19 -12.11 -9.23
C ASP A 122 5.96 -12.20 -10.15
N ALA A 123 4.85 -12.72 -9.60
CA ALA A 123 3.62 -12.96 -10.34
C ALA A 123 2.70 -11.75 -10.40
N VAL A 124 3.15 -10.62 -9.92
CA VAL A 124 2.36 -9.38 -9.87
C VAL A 124 2.76 -8.47 -11.01
#